data_420fe80558b8ad7e683b445eec35b396
#
_entry.id   420fe80558b8ad7e683b445eec35b396
#
_cell.length_a   1.000
_cell.length_b   1.000
_cell.length_c   1.000
_cell.angle_alpha   90.00
_cell.angle_beta   90.00
_cell.angle_gamma   90.00
#
_symmetry.space_group_name_H-M   'P 1'
#
loop_
_entity.id
_entity.type
_entity.pdbx_description
1 polymer ?
#
loop_
_entity_poly.entity_id
_entity_poly.type
_entity_poly.pdbx_seq_one_letter_code
_entity_poly.pdbx_strand_id
1 'polypeptide(L)'
;MKQLPNTAPNMTHYKKRTDANHAEIMQEFRRLGASVLDLSRVGMGCPDLLIGVNSQCALVEVKVGNAKFTPAQELFMYNWRGSTVSRIDSPEAAERLVKCMKGIKI
;
A
#
# COMPACT_ATOMS: atom_id res chain seq x y z
N MET A 1 -9.91 24.02 3.63
CA MET A 1 -9.61 24.28 2.90
C MET A 1 -9.20 24.20 2.61
N LYS A 2 -9.29 23.91 2.80
CA LYS A 2 -8.92 24.07 2.20
C LYS A 2 -8.37 23.72 1.85
N GLN A 3 -8.49 23.69 2.24
CA GLN A 3 -8.03 23.68 1.49
C GLN A 3 -7.43 23.50 1.32
N LEU A 4 -7.52 23.52 1.72
CA LEU A 4 -6.89 23.64 1.06
C LEU A 4 -6.37 23.64 0.70
N PRO A 5 -6.33 23.83 0.87
CA PRO A 5 -5.81 24.03 0.15
C PRO A 5 -5.38 23.75 -0.20
N ASN A 6 -5.36 24.00 -0.16
CA ASN A 6 -4.94 23.99 -0.87
C ASN A 6 -4.33 23.79 -0.85
N THR A 7 -4.17 23.74 -0.62
CA THR A 7 -3.56 23.82 -0.78
C THR A 7 -3.06 23.32 -0.78
N ALA A 8 -3.05 23.20 -0.24
CA ALA A 8 -2.41 22.75 -0.39
C ALA A 8 -1.82 22.46 -1.15
N PRO A 9 -1.78 22.22 -1.33
CA PRO A 9 -0.94 22.13 -2.43
C PRO A 9 0.32 21.37 -2.32
N ASN A 10 1.00 21.39 -1.34
CA ASN A 10 2.30 20.78 -1.22
C ASN A 10 2.29 19.31 -1.18
N MET A 11 1.23 18.76 -0.83
CA MET A 11 1.08 17.34 -0.73
C MET A 11 1.24 16.66 -2.05
N THR A 12 1.10 17.41 -3.10
CA THR A 12 1.25 16.89 -4.43
C THR A 12 2.64 16.37 -4.68
N HIS A 13 3.63 16.97 -4.07
CA HIS A 13 5.01 16.57 -4.28
C HIS A 13 5.31 15.18 -3.74
N TYR A 14 4.80 14.88 -2.59
CA TYR A 14 5.02 13.56 -2.03
C TYR A 14 4.44 12.50 -2.93
N LYS A 15 3.28 12.77 -3.45
CA LYS A 15 2.59 11.80 -4.27
C LYS A 15 3.33 11.50 -5.53
N LYS A 16 3.98 12.48 -6.11
CA LYS A 16 4.68 12.26 -7.35
C LYS A 16 5.82 11.28 -7.21
N ARG A 17 6.52 11.32 -6.10
CA ARG A 17 7.64 10.43 -5.94
C ARG A 17 7.24 9.02 -5.66
N THR A 18 6.15 8.84 -4.93
CA THR A 18 5.67 7.51 -4.63
C THR A 18 4.84 6.97 -5.75
N ASP A 19 4.23 7.82 -6.53
CA ASP A 19 3.23 7.41 -7.51
C ASP A 19 3.77 6.45 -8.57
N ALA A 20 5.01 6.64 -9.02
CA ALA A 20 5.54 5.76 -10.05
C ALA A 20 5.63 4.32 -9.54
N ASN A 21 6.23 4.15 -8.36
CA ASN A 21 6.34 2.82 -7.77
C ASN A 21 4.97 2.30 -7.34
N HIS A 22 4.14 3.19 -6.82
CA HIS A 22 2.79 2.84 -6.38
C HIS A 22 1.98 2.27 -7.55
N ALA A 23 2.00 2.96 -8.69
CA ALA A 23 1.23 2.51 -9.86
C ALA A 23 1.73 1.17 -10.36
N GLU A 24 3.04 1.00 -10.40
CA GLU A 24 3.64 -0.25 -10.86
C GLU A 24 3.21 -1.41 -9.97
N ILE A 25 3.23 -1.21 -8.66
CA ILE A 25 2.86 -2.25 -7.72
C ILE A 25 1.37 -2.58 -7.84
N MET A 26 0.52 -1.55 -8.00
CA MET A 26 -0.91 -1.77 -8.22
C MET A 26 -1.15 -2.61 -9.46
N GLN A 27 -0.46 -2.30 -10.55
CA GLN A 27 -0.62 -3.04 -11.79
C GLN A 27 -0.16 -4.48 -11.63
N GLU A 28 0.91 -4.69 -10.90
CA GLU A 28 1.40 -6.05 -10.68
C GLU A 28 0.39 -6.88 -9.89
N PHE A 29 -0.20 -6.31 -8.85
CA PHE A 29 -1.23 -7.03 -8.10
C PHE A 29 -2.39 -7.40 -9.01
N ARG A 30 -2.83 -6.47 -9.86
CA ARG A 30 -3.92 -6.75 -10.78
C ARG A 30 -3.56 -7.83 -11.79
N ARG A 31 -2.33 -7.78 -12.29
CA ARG A 31 -1.85 -8.80 -13.23
C ARG A 31 -1.87 -10.18 -12.59
N LEU A 32 -1.61 -10.24 -11.29
CA LEU A 32 -1.61 -11.50 -10.55
C LEU A 32 -3.01 -11.96 -10.15
N GLY A 33 -4.04 -11.21 -10.53
CA GLY A 33 -5.41 -11.60 -10.27
C GLY A 33 -6.00 -11.04 -8.99
N ALA A 34 -5.30 -10.13 -8.32
CA ALA A 34 -5.83 -9.53 -7.10
C ALA A 34 -6.77 -8.38 -7.43
N SER A 35 -7.77 -8.18 -6.59
CA SER A 35 -8.52 -6.92 -6.57
C SER A 35 -7.70 -5.90 -5.82
N VAL A 36 -7.70 -4.66 -6.28
CA VAL A 36 -6.89 -3.61 -5.66
C VAL A 36 -7.73 -2.38 -5.40
N LEU A 37 -7.69 -1.91 -4.16
CA LEU A 37 -8.34 -0.67 -3.78
C LEU A 37 -7.25 0.30 -3.32
N ASP A 38 -7.21 1.47 -3.93
CA ASP A 38 -6.21 2.49 -3.64
C ASP A 38 -6.67 3.29 -2.43
N LEU A 39 -5.93 3.19 -1.33
CA LEU A 39 -6.24 3.89 -0.09
C LEU A 39 -5.30 5.07 0.16
N SER A 40 -4.48 5.42 -0.83
CA SER A 40 -3.40 6.38 -0.60
C SER A 40 -3.89 7.77 -0.20
N ARG A 41 -5.17 8.06 -0.40
CA ARG A 41 -5.72 9.36 -0.03
C ARG A 41 -6.38 9.39 1.34
N VAL A 42 -6.42 8.25 2.03
CA VAL A 42 -7.07 8.21 3.34
C VAL A 42 -6.29 9.00 4.38
N GLY A 43 -4.98 8.90 4.35
CA GLY A 43 -4.14 9.64 5.29
C GLY A 43 -4.02 8.97 6.64
N MET A 44 -3.42 9.68 7.58
CA MET A 44 -3.29 9.24 8.97
C MET A 44 -2.59 7.90 9.13
N GLY A 45 -1.59 7.66 8.29
CA GLY A 45 -0.81 6.43 8.39
C GLY A 45 -1.49 5.21 7.81
N CYS A 46 -2.66 5.37 7.20
CA CYS A 46 -3.34 4.26 6.56
C CYS A 46 -2.47 3.69 5.44
N PRO A 47 -2.38 2.36 5.33
CA PRO A 47 -1.63 1.76 4.23
C PRO A 47 -2.14 2.17 2.86
N ASP A 48 -1.31 2.01 1.86
CA ASP A 48 -1.59 2.49 0.52
C ASP A 48 -2.67 1.72 -0.21
N LEU A 49 -2.73 0.41 0.00
CA LEU A 49 -3.63 -0.46 -0.77
C LEU A 49 -4.34 -1.44 0.13
N LEU A 50 -5.54 -1.81 -0.29
CA LEU A 50 -6.21 -3.00 0.19
C LEU A 50 -6.32 -3.94 -1.00
N ILE A 51 -5.82 -5.16 -0.86
CA ILE A 51 -5.93 -6.15 -1.92
C ILE A 51 -6.81 -7.31 -1.49
N GLY A 52 -7.47 -7.90 -2.45
CA GLY A 52 -8.31 -9.07 -2.21
C GLY A 52 -7.86 -10.22 -3.09
N VAL A 53 -7.63 -11.37 -2.47
CA VAL A 53 -7.18 -12.58 -3.16
C VAL A 53 -7.76 -13.77 -2.42
N ASN A 54 -8.37 -14.67 -3.16
CA ASN A 54 -8.82 -15.95 -2.59
C ASN A 54 -9.72 -15.73 -1.36
N SER A 55 -10.65 -14.78 -1.48
CA SER A 55 -11.61 -14.43 -0.42
C SER A 55 -10.96 -13.86 0.84
N GLN A 56 -9.72 -13.44 0.74
CA GLN A 56 -8.99 -12.82 1.84
C GLN A 56 -8.59 -11.41 1.45
N CYS A 57 -8.32 -10.59 2.45
CA CYS A 57 -7.85 -9.23 2.22
C CYS A 57 -6.52 -9.01 2.93
N ALA A 58 -5.72 -8.11 2.38
CA ALA A 58 -4.48 -7.70 3.01
C ALA A 58 -4.27 -6.21 2.78
N LEU A 59 -3.77 -5.54 3.82
CA LEU A 59 -3.35 -4.16 3.69
C LEU A 59 -1.89 -4.12 3.27
N VAL A 60 -1.57 -3.24 2.34
CA VAL A 60 -0.24 -3.16 1.75
C VAL A 60 0.27 -1.73 1.85
N GLU A 61 1.50 -1.60 2.37
CA GLU A 61 2.20 -0.33 2.35
C GLU A 61 3.30 -0.42 1.31
N VAL A 62 3.25 0.45 0.30
CA VAL A 62 4.23 0.46 -0.77
C VAL A 62 5.42 1.32 -0.35
N LYS A 63 6.61 0.78 -0.44
CA LYS A 63 7.82 1.49 -0.07
C LYS A 63 8.86 1.36 -1.17
N VAL A 64 9.83 2.25 -1.16
CA VAL A 64 10.92 2.23 -2.12
C VAL A 64 12.20 1.90 -1.35
N GLY A 65 12.94 0.93 -1.85
CA GLY A 65 14.23 0.56 -1.27
C GLY A 65 14.12 0.28 0.21
N ASN A 66 14.99 0.91 0.99
CA ASN A 66 15.05 0.69 2.44
C ASN A 66 14.22 1.69 3.23
N ALA A 67 13.33 2.42 2.58
CA ALA A 67 12.50 3.41 3.27
C ALA A 67 11.75 2.75 4.42
N LYS A 68 11.74 3.44 5.55
CA LYS A 68 11.12 2.92 6.76
C LYS A 68 9.70 3.47 6.91
N PHE A 69 8.92 2.82 7.76
CA PHE A 69 7.60 3.33 8.07
C PHE A 69 7.72 4.64 8.82
N THR A 70 6.79 5.56 8.55
CA THR A 70 6.72 6.80 9.31
C THR A 70 6.09 6.54 10.67
N PRO A 71 6.25 7.45 11.63
CA PRO A 71 5.59 7.29 12.93
C PRO A 71 4.07 7.11 12.81
N ALA A 72 3.43 7.83 11.88
CA ALA A 72 1.99 7.68 11.69
C ALA A 72 1.64 6.29 11.20
N GLN A 73 2.46 5.75 10.30
CA GLN A 73 2.25 4.40 9.79
C GLN A 73 2.46 3.36 10.88
N GLU A 74 3.47 3.57 11.71
CA GLU A 74 3.73 2.66 12.82
C GLU A 74 2.59 2.67 13.82
N LEU A 75 2.05 3.85 14.10
CA LEU A 75 0.92 3.97 15.02
C LEU A 75 -0.32 3.27 14.45
N PHE A 76 -0.56 3.45 13.15
CA PHE A 76 -1.66 2.74 12.51
C PHE A 76 -1.51 1.25 12.70
N MET A 77 -0.32 0.72 12.41
CA MET A 77 -0.09 -0.72 12.50
C MET A 77 -0.22 -1.22 13.93
N TYR A 78 0.22 -0.41 14.89
CA TYR A 78 0.11 -0.80 16.29
C TYR A 78 -1.35 -0.96 16.71
N ASN A 79 -2.21 -0.10 16.20
CA ASN A 79 -3.63 -0.11 16.58
C ASN A 79 -4.50 -1.02 15.71
N TRP A 80 -3.96 -1.49 14.59
CA TRP A 80 -4.75 -2.30 13.67
C TRP A 80 -4.93 -3.71 14.19
N ARG A 81 -6.18 -4.15 14.26
CA ARG A 81 -6.53 -5.46 14.82
C ARG A 81 -6.78 -6.51 13.75
N GLY A 82 -6.65 -6.14 12.49
CA GLY A 82 -6.84 -7.09 11.40
C GLY A 82 -5.53 -7.79 11.05
N SER A 83 -5.41 -8.17 9.78
CA SER A 83 -4.20 -8.84 9.31
C SER A 83 -3.00 -7.91 9.37
N THR A 84 -1.81 -8.49 9.37
CA THR A 84 -0.57 -7.71 9.34
C THR A 84 -0.53 -6.85 8.08
N VAL A 85 -0.01 -5.64 8.21
CA VAL A 85 0.24 -4.79 7.06
C VAL A 85 1.52 -5.28 6.39
N SER A 86 1.43 -5.56 5.10
CA SER A 86 2.57 -6.06 4.33
C SER A 86 3.32 -4.91 3.69
N ARG A 87 4.65 -4.91 3.83
CA ARG A 87 5.50 -3.94 3.18
C ARG A 87 5.91 -4.48 1.82
N ILE A 88 5.56 -3.78 0.76
CA ILE A 88 5.84 -4.24 -0.60
C ILE A 88 6.70 -3.19 -1.30
N ASP A 89 7.89 -3.58 -1.71
CA ASP A 89 8.83 -2.67 -2.34
C ASP A 89 9.19 -3.07 -3.77
N SER A 90 8.60 -4.14 -4.28
CA SER A 90 8.94 -4.61 -5.62
C SER A 90 7.82 -5.49 -6.17
N PRO A 91 7.76 -5.64 -7.50
CA PRO A 91 6.80 -6.59 -8.09
C PRO A 91 7.00 -8.01 -7.59
N GLU A 92 8.24 -8.41 -7.33
CA GLU A 92 8.51 -9.74 -6.80
C GLU A 92 7.91 -9.94 -5.41
N ALA A 93 7.97 -8.90 -4.57
CA ALA A 93 7.36 -8.98 -3.25
C ALA A 93 5.84 -9.09 -3.37
N ALA A 94 5.24 -8.37 -4.32
CA ALA A 94 3.81 -8.47 -4.55
C ALA A 94 3.42 -9.89 -4.96
N GLU A 95 4.22 -10.50 -5.83
CA GLU A 95 3.96 -11.87 -6.26
C GLU A 95 4.02 -12.85 -5.10
N ARG A 96 5.01 -12.68 -4.22
CA ARG A 96 5.11 -13.56 -3.05
C ARG A 96 3.89 -13.45 -2.15
N LEU A 97 3.42 -12.23 -1.95
CA LEU A 97 2.24 -12.03 -1.10
C LEU A 97 1.01 -12.70 -1.70
N VAL A 98 0.79 -12.51 -3.00
CA VAL A 98 -0.36 -13.12 -3.67
C VAL A 98 -0.29 -14.63 -3.59
N LYS A 99 0.89 -15.20 -3.83
CA LYS A 99 1.05 -16.66 -3.74
C LYS A 99 0.76 -17.16 -2.33
N CYS A 100 1.22 -16.41 -1.33
CA CYS A 100 0.95 -16.75 0.06
C CYS A 100 -0.55 -16.75 0.34
N MET A 101 -1.25 -15.72 -0.14
CA MET A 101 -2.69 -15.61 0.06
C MET A 101 -3.47 -16.71 -0.67
N LYS A 102 -2.93 -17.21 -1.76
CA LYS A 102 -3.54 -18.33 -2.48
C LYS A 102 -3.22 -19.67 -1.85
N GLY A 103 -2.36 -19.70 -0.84
CA GLY A 103 -1.96 -20.94 -0.20
C GLY A 103 -0.88 -21.68 -0.94
N ILE A 104 -0.21 -21.04 -1.89
CA ILE A 104 0.86 -21.66 -2.65
C ILE A 104 2.16 -21.54 -1.87
N LYS A 105 2.85 -22.66 -1.68
CA LYS A 105 4.14 -22.61 -1.01
C LYS A 105 5.19 -22.05 -1.93
N ILE A 106 6.08 -21.25 -1.34
CA ILE A 106 7.12 -20.62 -2.12
C ILE A 106 8.48 -21.17 -1.75
#